data_e5b766ff6b72efc46aab7d98cbbc2247
#
_entry.id   e5b766ff6b72efc46aab7d98cbbc2247
#
_cell.length_a   1.000
_cell.length_b   1.000
_cell.length_c   1.000
_cell.angle_alpha   90.00
_cell.angle_beta   90.00
_cell.angle_gamma   90.00
#
_symmetry.space_group_name_H-M   'P 1'
#
loop_
_entity.id
_entity.type
_entity.pdbx_description
1 polymer ?
#
loop_
_entity_poly.entity_id
_entity_poly.type
_entity_poly.pdbx_seq_one_letter_code
_entity_poly.pdbx_strand_id
1 'polypeptide(L)'
;YDVIAGSWGYVTSCINEYISSTSTNQITLQAGYYDDFTFDFGWTVSGGVTSPNDGIWQRGNPEGTDYNGSNFNPENDISNDCYDYAYVTGLESGSSVGDRDVDDANTILTSPIFDLSSPLNNQKYYLNYNIWFNNDFPSWGGGTPANDSITVKITNGVFVSTLDVITSNSPNLGQWNSKSFDLSQYISLNNTMQIIIETADWDFLDGHWVEGGFDKFEITSQAPSLISNTPNTKKELIKVVDLLGRTSNFKVNSLIFYIYND
;
A
#
# COMPACT_ATOMS: atom_id res chain seq x y z
N TYR A 1 -6.32 23.44 9.68
CA TYR A 1 -5.11 22.64 9.59
C TYR A 1 -5.45 21.23 9.16
N ASP A 2 -4.62 20.68 8.30
CA ASP A 2 -4.62 19.25 8.06
C ASP A 2 -3.81 18.59 9.19
N VAL A 3 -4.44 17.65 9.86
CA VAL A 3 -3.84 16.95 10.99
C VAL A 3 -3.78 15.47 10.65
N ILE A 4 -2.58 14.92 10.69
CA ILE A 4 -2.35 13.50 10.44
C ILE A 4 -1.89 12.87 11.75
N ALA A 5 -2.50 11.75 12.12
CA ALA A 5 -2.16 11.00 13.32
C ALA A 5 -2.09 9.51 13.00
N GLY A 6 -1.02 8.85 13.43
CA GLY A 6 -0.79 7.43 13.18
C GLY A 6 0.14 6.82 14.22
N SER A 7 0.03 5.52 14.38
CA SER A 7 0.92 4.68 15.16
C SER A 7 0.78 3.24 14.70
N TRP A 8 1.87 2.49 14.69
CA TRP A 8 1.79 1.06 14.36
C TRP A 8 0.80 0.32 15.27
N GLY A 9 -0.07 -0.48 14.69
CA GLY A 9 -1.20 -1.12 15.38
C GLY A 9 -2.48 -0.27 15.42
N TYR A 10 -2.48 0.88 14.76
CA TYR A 10 -3.65 1.73 14.58
C TYR A 10 -3.74 2.22 13.12
N VAL A 11 -4.98 2.50 12.69
CA VAL A 11 -5.24 3.07 11.36
C VAL A 11 -4.86 4.54 11.38
N THR A 12 -4.02 4.95 10.44
CA THR A 12 -3.65 6.36 10.22
C THR A 12 -4.90 7.17 9.89
N SER A 13 -5.02 8.35 10.48
CA SER A 13 -6.15 9.26 10.32
C SER A 13 -5.67 10.61 9.82
N CYS A 14 -6.25 11.07 8.70
CA CYS A 14 -6.08 12.42 8.20
C CYS A 14 -7.39 13.18 8.32
N ILE A 15 -7.37 14.27 9.03
CA ILE A 15 -8.54 15.11 9.29
C ILE A 15 -8.20 16.57 9.04
N ASN A 16 -9.17 17.32 8.54
CA ASN A 16 -9.07 18.76 8.47
C ASN A 16 -9.76 19.35 9.70
N GLU A 17 -8.97 19.92 10.61
CA GLU A 17 -9.43 20.40 11.91
C GLU A 17 -9.10 21.86 12.15
N TYR A 18 -10.02 22.56 12.81
CA TYR A 18 -9.75 23.88 13.34
C TYR A 18 -9.06 23.78 14.70
N ILE A 19 -7.78 24.07 14.75
CA ILE A 19 -6.99 24.07 15.98
C ILE A 19 -7.01 25.45 16.62
N SER A 20 -7.53 25.55 17.84
CA SER A 20 -7.53 26.76 18.66
C SER A 20 -6.58 26.59 19.84
N SER A 21 -5.90 27.66 20.23
CA SER A 21 -5.04 27.68 21.43
C SER A 21 -5.81 27.52 22.74
N THR A 22 -7.14 27.61 22.69
CA THR A 22 -8.03 27.56 23.87
C THR A 22 -8.83 26.27 23.97
N SER A 23 -8.72 25.34 23.00
CA SER A 23 -9.40 24.06 22.98
C SER A 23 -8.43 22.89 23.00
N THR A 24 -8.83 21.81 23.66
CA THR A 24 -8.13 20.52 23.54
C THR A 24 -8.78 19.75 22.40
N ASN A 25 -7.99 19.43 21.37
CA ASN A 25 -8.43 18.55 20.29
C ASN A 25 -8.03 17.12 20.63
N GLN A 26 -8.95 16.20 20.51
CA GLN A 26 -8.72 14.78 20.74
C GLN A 26 -8.94 14.01 19.45
N ILE A 27 -7.91 13.26 19.03
CA ILE A 27 -7.99 12.34 17.90
C ILE A 27 -7.97 10.93 18.48
N THR A 28 -8.96 10.12 18.11
CA THR A 28 -9.03 8.71 18.51
C THR A 28 -8.70 7.87 17.29
N LEU A 29 -7.61 7.10 17.38
CA LEU A 29 -7.23 6.16 16.33
C LEU A 29 -7.98 4.83 16.51
N GLN A 30 -8.43 4.25 15.41
CA GLN A 30 -9.01 2.92 15.39
C GLN A 30 -7.89 1.87 15.44
N ALA A 31 -8.02 0.86 16.30
CA ALA A 31 -7.08 -0.25 16.34
C ALA A 31 -7.13 -1.06 15.03
N GLY A 32 -5.97 -1.38 14.47
CA GLY A 32 -5.80 -2.09 13.21
C GLY A 32 -4.38 -1.90 12.67
N TYR A 33 -3.98 -2.72 11.72
CA TYR A 33 -2.71 -2.54 11.03
C TYR A 33 -3.00 -1.91 9.67
N TYR A 34 -2.59 -0.67 9.51
CA TYR A 34 -2.68 0.10 8.28
C TYR A 34 -1.45 1.00 8.18
N ASP A 35 -0.83 1.02 7.02
CA ASP A 35 0.30 1.90 6.71
C ASP A 35 0.21 2.36 5.26
N ASP A 36 0.08 3.66 5.08
CA ASP A 36 0.17 4.39 3.81
C ASP A 36 1.52 5.11 3.68
N PHE A 37 2.47 4.69 4.47
CA PHE A 37 3.82 5.23 4.52
C PHE A 37 3.95 6.73 4.79
N THR A 38 2.88 7.41 5.19
CA THR A 38 2.91 8.79 5.69
C THR A 38 3.91 8.92 6.86
N PHE A 39 3.94 7.92 7.74
CA PHE A 39 4.89 7.84 8.85
C PHE A 39 5.93 6.75 8.62
N ASP A 40 7.08 6.88 9.26
CA ASP A 40 8.05 5.80 9.37
C ASP A 40 7.71 4.94 10.60
N PHE A 41 7.02 3.82 10.38
CA PHE A 41 6.69 2.85 11.43
C PHE A 41 7.76 1.78 11.64
N GLY A 42 8.93 1.93 11.04
CA GLY A 42 10.06 1.04 11.27
C GLY A 42 10.13 -0.14 10.30
N TRP A 43 9.68 0.03 9.07
CA TRP A 43 10.03 -0.89 7.99
C TRP A 43 11.54 -0.92 7.80
N THR A 44 12.07 -2.08 7.53
CA THR A 44 13.51 -2.27 7.39
C THR A 44 13.87 -2.72 5.97
N VAL A 45 14.98 -2.18 5.49
CA VAL A 45 15.53 -2.50 4.18
C VAL A 45 16.82 -3.31 4.36
N SER A 46 16.98 -4.36 3.58
CA SER A 46 18.17 -5.21 3.55
C SER A 46 18.39 -5.81 2.14
N GLY A 47 19.43 -6.57 1.96
CA GLY A 47 19.78 -7.20 0.68
C GLY A 47 21.23 -6.93 0.30
N GLY A 48 21.59 -7.28 -0.92
CA GLY A 48 22.93 -7.05 -1.48
C GLY A 48 23.10 -5.66 -2.08
N VAL A 49 22.03 -5.02 -2.52
CA VAL A 49 22.05 -3.62 -2.97
C VAL A 49 22.34 -2.71 -1.80
N THR A 50 23.31 -1.82 -1.95
CA THR A 50 23.78 -0.93 -0.88
C THR A 50 23.70 0.55 -1.22
N SER A 51 23.38 0.89 -2.46
CA SER A 51 23.30 2.25 -2.98
C SER A 51 21.88 2.58 -3.45
N PRO A 52 21.38 3.78 -3.16
CA PRO A 52 20.12 4.25 -3.77
C PRO A 52 20.17 4.29 -5.30
N ASN A 53 21.35 4.41 -5.87
CA ASN A 53 21.54 4.41 -7.32
C ASN A 53 21.41 3.01 -7.94
N ASP A 54 21.48 1.98 -7.12
CA ASP A 54 21.38 0.58 -7.53
C ASP A 54 20.02 -0.02 -7.11
N GLY A 55 19.01 0.81 -6.90
CA GLY A 55 17.62 0.38 -6.69
C GLY A 55 17.27 -0.13 -5.29
N ILE A 56 17.94 0.35 -4.24
CA ILE A 56 17.52 0.03 -2.85
C ILE A 56 16.09 0.52 -2.57
N TRP A 57 15.30 -0.23 -1.78
CA TRP A 57 14.00 0.23 -1.30
C TRP A 57 14.11 1.54 -0.52
N GLN A 58 13.32 2.53 -0.90
CA GLN A 58 13.27 3.85 -0.27
C GLN A 58 11.81 4.29 -0.05
N ARG A 59 11.55 4.95 1.08
CA ARG A 59 10.26 5.55 1.38
C ARG A 59 10.23 7.02 0.93
N GLY A 60 9.25 7.41 0.16
CA GLY A 60 9.05 8.81 -0.26
C GLY A 60 7.97 8.95 -1.32
N ASN A 61 7.87 10.17 -1.88
CA ASN A 61 6.98 10.45 -3.00
C ASN A 61 7.58 9.84 -4.28
N PRO A 62 6.91 8.91 -4.95
CA PRO A 62 7.41 8.32 -6.20
C PRO A 62 7.69 9.38 -7.27
N GLU A 63 8.69 9.11 -8.10
CA GLU A 63 8.98 9.85 -9.32
C GLU A 63 8.88 8.90 -10.51
N GLY A 64 8.00 9.21 -11.46
CA GLY A 64 7.75 8.37 -12.62
C GLY A 64 8.75 8.58 -13.75
N THR A 65 9.00 7.54 -14.52
CA THR A 65 9.73 7.62 -15.79
C THR A 65 8.91 7.09 -16.94
N ASP A 66 9.17 7.62 -18.12
CA ASP A 66 8.59 7.17 -19.38
C ASP A 66 9.63 6.48 -20.24
N TYR A 67 9.22 5.39 -20.88
CA TYR A 67 10.03 4.74 -21.91
C TYR A 67 9.23 4.58 -23.21
N ASN A 68 9.75 5.12 -24.28
CA ASN A 68 9.07 5.12 -25.59
C ASN A 68 7.61 5.62 -25.56
N GLY A 69 7.31 6.59 -24.69
CA GLY A 69 5.97 7.18 -24.57
C GLY A 69 4.99 6.33 -23.76
N SER A 70 5.49 5.36 -23.01
CA SER A 70 4.72 4.58 -22.02
C SER A 70 5.32 4.77 -20.64
N ASN A 71 4.47 4.86 -19.61
CA ASN A 71 4.92 4.85 -18.23
C ASN A 71 5.72 3.58 -17.96
N PHE A 72 6.92 3.74 -17.44
CA PHE A 72 7.72 2.62 -16.95
C PHE A 72 7.46 2.39 -15.46
N ASN A 73 7.49 3.44 -14.66
CA ASN A 73 7.10 3.43 -13.26
C ASN A 73 6.10 4.57 -12.94
N PRO A 74 5.22 4.41 -11.93
CA PRO A 74 4.24 5.43 -11.55
C PRO A 74 4.88 6.70 -11.00
N GLU A 75 4.35 7.85 -11.42
CA GLU A 75 4.70 9.19 -10.93
C GLU A 75 4.19 9.46 -9.51
N ASN A 76 3.13 8.79 -9.11
CA ASN A 76 2.45 9.04 -7.84
C ASN A 76 2.24 7.74 -7.11
N ASP A 77 2.05 7.84 -5.80
CA ASP A 77 1.56 6.77 -4.96
C ASP A 77 0.10 6.39 -5.31
N ILE A 78 -0.51 5.57 -4.48
CA ILE A 78 -1.93 5.25 -4.57
C ILE A 78 -2.75 6.39 -3.94
N SER A 79 -3.69 6.94 -4.68
CA SER A 79 -4.58 8.01 -4.21
C SER A 79 -5.54 7.57 -3.09
N ASN A 80 -6.06 8.54 -2.34
CA ASN A 80 -7.01 8.42 -1.24
C ASN A 80 -6.42 7.87 0.07
N ASP A 81 -5.24 8.29 0.40
CA ASP A 81 -4.60 8.15 1.70
C ASP A 81 -4.13 9.51 2.24
N CYS A 82 -3.20 9.51 3.21
CA CYS A 82 -2.94 10.74 3.95
C CYS A 82 -1.85 11.61 3.33
N TYR A 83 -0.95 11.05 2.57
CA TYR A 83 0.18 11.76 1.98
C TYR A 83 0.78 10.95 0.83
N ASP A 84 1.44 11.61 -0.10
CA ASP A 84 1.96 11.04 -1.34
C ASP A 84 3.26 10.23 -1.11
N TYR A 85 3.25 9.21 -0.21
CA TYR A 85 4.41 8.38 0.09
C TYR A 85 4.14 6.90 -0.14
N ALA A 86 5.11 6.23 -0.74
CA ALA A 86 5.18 4.79 -0.92
C ALA A 86 6.59 4.28 -0.60
N TYR A 87 6.80 2.97 -0.60
CA TYR A 87 8.12 2.39 -0.80
C TYR A 87 8.32 2.05 -2.28
N VAL A 88 9.41 2.53 -2.85
CA VAL A 88 9.82 2.23 -4.22
C VAL A 88 11.30 1.85 -4.27
N THR A 89 11.69 1.06 -5.25
CA THR A 89 13.10 0.82 -5.55
C THR A 89 13.65 2.04 -6.27
N GLY A 90 14.74 2.64 -5.76
CA GLY A 90 15.33 3.82 -6.36
C GLY A 90 14.38 5.02 -6.43
N LEU A 91 14.04 5.61 -5.27
CA LEU A 91 13.02 6.68 -5.13
C LEU A 91 13.16 7.82 -6.14
N GLU A 92 14.37 8.30 -6.36
CA GLU A 92 14.67 9.29 -7.38
C GLU A 92 14.99 8.54 -8.68
N SER A 93 13.98 8.28 -9.51
CA SER A 93 14.14 7.50 -10.74
C SER A 93 15.06 8.14 -11.78
N GLY A 94 15.48 9.38 -11.55
CA GLY A 94 16.36 10.08 -12.49
C GLY A 94 15.62 10.58 -13.73
N SER A 95 16.40 10.90 -14.79
CA SER A 95 15.83 11.40 -16.05
C SER A 95 15.61 10.31 -17.09
N SER A 96 16.07 9.09 -16.81
CA SER A 96 16.03 7.96 -17.75
C SER A 96 15.64 6.69 -17.04
N VAL A 97 14.91 5.83 -17.72
CA VAL A 97 14.65 4.45 -17.31
C VAL A 97 15.97 3.74 -17.08
N GLY A 98 16.11 3.02 -15.98
CA GLY A 98 17.31 2.31 -15.62
C GLY A 98 18.38 3.17 -14.90
N ASP A 99 18.07 4.42 -14.54
CA ASP A 99 19.03 5.24 -13.78
C ASP A 99 19.08 4.85 -12.29
N ARG A 100 18.04 4.18 -11.78
CA ARG A 100 17.83 3.85 -10.36
C ARG A 100 17.18 2.49 -10.16
N ASP A 101 17.23 1.64 -11.13
CA ASP A 101 16.70 0.27 -11.06
C ASP A 101 17.57 -0.63 -10.18
N VAL A 102 17.07 -1.80 -9.87
CA VAL A 102 17.79 -2.78 -9.04
C VAL A 102 18.86 -3.43 -9.87
N ASP A 103 20.12 -3.27 -9.44
CA ASP A 103 21.31 -3.78 -10.11
C ASP A 103 22.10 -4.77 -9.25
N ASP A 104 22.59 -5.85 -9.87
CA ASP A 104 23.64 -6.78 -9.40
C ASP A 104 23.36 -7.51 -8.08
N ALA A 105 22.15 -7.38 -7.52
CA ALA A 105 21.80 -7.98 -6.23
C ALA A 105 20.28 -8.01 -6.00
N ASN A 106 19.89 -8.31 -4.77
CA ASN A 106 18.51 -8.18 -4.31
C ASN A 106 18.33 -7.01 -3.35
N THR A 107 17.11 -6.48 -3.29
CA THR A 107 16.66 -5.54 -2.27
C THR A 107 15.39 -6.07 -1.60
N ILE A 108 15.36 -6.01 -0.26
CA ILE A 108 14.34 -6.62 0.57
C ILE A 108 13.74 -5.58 1.50
N LEU A 109 12.42 -5.42 1.45
CA LEU A 109 11.64 -4.60 2.37
C LEU A 109 10.89 -5.51 3.34
N THR A 110 11.04 -5.28 4.65
CA THR A 110 10.39 -6.08 5.70
C THR A 110 9.58 -5.20 6.64
N SER A 111 8.33 -5.59 6.89
CA SER A 111 7.42 -4.85 7.78
C SER A 111 7.85 -4.93 9.23
N PRO A 112 7.42 -4.00 10.09
CA PRO A 112 7.40 -4.23 11.53
C PRO A 112 6.57 -5.48 11.87
N ILE A 113 6.78 -6.05 13.07
CA ILE A 113 6.00 -7.18 13.55
C ILE A 113 4.55 -6.74 13.81
N PHE A 114 3.60 -7.60 13.43
CA PHE A 114 2.19 -7.45 13.75
C PHE A 114 1.62 -8.75 14.37
N ASP A 115 0.65 -8.59 15.27
CA ASP A 115 0.06 -9.66 16.06
C ASP A 115 -1.31 -10.09 15.50
N LEU A 116 -1.39 -11.32 15.01
CA LEU A 116 -2.64 -11.96 14.57
C LEU A 116 -2.99 -13.19 15.39
N SER A 117 -2.48 -13.31 16.62
CA SER A 117 -2.65 -14.48 17.49
C SER A 117 -4.07 -14.64 18.03
N SER A 118 -4.87 -13.61 18.03
CA SER A 118 -6.20 -13.59 18.65
C SER A 118 -7.31 -13.17 17.67
N PRO A 119 -7.67 -14.04 16.70
CA PRO A 119 -8.79 -13.73 15.83
C PRO A 119 -10.10 -13.70 16.64
N LEU A 120 -10.78 -12.57 16.62
CA LEU A 120 -12.10 -12.42 17.23
C LEU A 120 -13.11 -13.31 16.47
N ASN A 121 -13.81 -14.22 17.19
CA ASN A 121 -14.92 -15.00 16.63
C ASN A 121 -14.60 -15.83 15.36
N ASN A 122 -13.44 -16.44 15.25
CA ASN A 122 -12.98 -17.17 14.06
C ASN A 122 -12.96 -16.32 12.77
N GLN A 123 -12.77 -15.02 12.90
CA GLN A 123 -12.60 -14.14 11.75
C GLN A 123 -11.33 -14.51 10.98
N LYS A 124 -11.42 -14.41 9.67
CA LYS A 124 -10.27 -14.53 8.78
C LYS A 124 -9.58 -13.18 8.68
N TYR A 125 -8.26 -13.20 8.65
CA TYR A 125 -7.48 -12.01 8.35
C TYR A 125 -7.07 -12.00 6.88
N TYR A 126 -7.23 -10.84 6.27
CA TYR A 126 -6.81 -10.56 4.90
C TYR A 126 -5.69 -9.54 4.93
N LEU A 127 -4.63 -9.82 4.20
CA LEU A 127 -3.62 -8.83 3.84
C LEU A 127 -4.05 -8.16 2.55
N ASN A 128 -4.18 -6.84 2.60
CA ASN A 128 -4.43 -6.00 1.43
C ASN A 128 -3.21 -5.09 1.22
N TYR A 129 -2.85 -4.83 -0.03
CA TYR A 129 -1.81 -3.89 -0.40
C TYR A 129 -1.94 -3.49 -1.87
N ASN A 130 -1.20 -2.47 -2.25
CA ASN A 130 -0.98 -2.10 -3.64
C ASN A 130 0.49 -2.34 -3.99
N ILE A 131 0.71 -2.82 -5.19
CA ILE A 131 2.05 -3.14 -5.67
C ILE A 131 2.13 -2.86 -7.16
N TRP A 132 3.25 -2.35 -7.61
CA TRP A 132 3.62 -2.34 -9.01
C TRP A 132 4.99 -2.99 -9.21
N PHE A 133 5.23 -3.46 -10.40
CA PHE A 133 6.50 -4.02 -10.81
C PHE A 133 6.69 -3.74 -12.28
N ASN A 134 7.91 -3.47 -12.67
CA ASN A 134 8.32 -3.49 -14.05
C ASN A 134 9.63 -4.23 -14.19
N ASN A 135 9.77 -4.94 -15.32
CA ASN A 135 10.97 -5.67 -15.66
C ASN A 135 11.04 -5.70 -17.19
N ASP A 136 12.01 -4.99 -17.73
CA ASP A 136 12.26 -4.90 -19.17
C ASP A 136 13.78 -4.91 -19.43
N PHE A 137 14.18 -4.92 -20.66
CA PHE A 137 15.58 -4.85 -21.04
C PHE A 137 15.80 -3.89 -22.21
N PRO A 138 16.93 -3.20 -22.28
CA PRO A 138 17.23 -2.31 -23.38
C PRO A 138 17.45 -3.11 -24.67
N SER A 139 16.54 -2.93 -25.65
CA SER A 139 16.56 -3.65 -26.92
C SER A 139 17.84 -3.47 -27.75
N TRP A 140 18.69 -2.51 -27.39
CA TRP A 140 19.96 -2.23 -28.04
C TRP A 140 21.16 -2.97 -27.43
N GLY A 141 20.97 -3.61 -26.25
CA GLY A 141 22.05 -4.30 -25.52
C GLY A 141 22.28 -5.75 -25.94
N GLY A 142 21.35 -6.37 -26.65
CA GLY A 142 21.45 -7.78 -27.06
C GLY A 142 21.32 -8.76 -25.88
N GLY A 143 20.75 -8.31 -24.78
CA GLY A 143 20.58 -9.07 -23.54
C GLY A 143 19.52 -10.18 -23.62
N THR A 144 19.42 -10.95 -22.55
CA THR A 144 18.40 -11.98 -22.37
C THR A 144 17.03 -11.33 -22.12
N PRO A 145 15.92 -12.01 -22.46
CA PRO A 145 14.60 -11.51 -22.09
C PRO A 145 14.46 -11.35 -20.58
N ALA A 146 13.81 -10.27 -20.15
CA ALA A 146 13.55 -9.98 -18.75
C ALA A 146 12.96 -11.19 -18.00
N ASN A 147 13.61 -11.64 -16.95
CA ASN A 147 13.34 -12.89 -16.23
C ASN A 147 13.20 -12.71 -14.71
N ASP A 148 13.31 -11.49 -14.23
CA ASP A 148 13.23 -11.17 -12.80
C ASP A 148 11.79 -11.09 -12.31
N SER A 149 11.65 -10.97 -11.01
CA SER A 149 10.34 -10.92 -10.36
C SER A 149 10.38 -10.13 -9.06
N ILE A 150 9.24 -9.56 -8.70
CA ILE A 150 8.98 -9.11 -7.34
C ILE A 150 8.12 -10.15 -6.62
N THR A 151 8.50 -10.49 -5.40
CA THR A 151 7.79 -11.47 -4.56
C THR A 151 7.31 -10.85 -3.28
N VAL A 152 6.08 -11.18 -2.88
CA VAL A 152 5.54 -10.86 -1.56
C VAL A 152 5.40 -12.14 -0.75
N LYS A 153 6.03 -12.17 0.41
CA LYS A 153 6.06 -13.31 1.31
C LYS A 153 5.51 -12.90 2.68
N ILE A 154 4.95 -13.87 3.40
CA ILE A 154 4.57 -13.71 4.79
C ILE A 154 5.36 -14.69 5.66
N THR A 155 5.75 -14.23 6.85
CA THR A 155 6.39 -15.08 7.87
C THR A 155 5.67 -14.99 9.20
N ASN A 156 5.71 -16.07 9.96
CA ASN A 156 5.29 -16.10 11.36
C ASN A 156 6.49 -16.26 12.34
N GLY A 157 7.69 -15.89 11.87
CA GLY A 157 8.94 -16.03 12.63
C GLY A 157 9.56 -17.42 12.58
N VAL A 158 8.82 -18.45 12.14
CA VAL A 158 9.30 -19.85 12.02
C VAL A 158 9.23 -20.33 10.57
N PHE A 159 8.13 -20.06 9.91
CA PHE A 159 7.87 -20.43 8.52
C PHE A 159 7.70 -19.20 7.66
N VAL A 160 8.01 -19.36 6.37
CA VAL A 160 7.79 -18.34 5.33
C VAL A 160 6.92 -18.96 4.23
N SER A 161 5.94 -18.21 3.77
CA SER A 161 5.08 -18.60 2.65
C SER A 161 5.02 -17.47 1.61
N THR A 162 5.07 -17.82 0.34
CA THR A 162 4.90 -16.86 -0.77
C THR A 162 3.42 -16.59 -0.99
N LEU A 163 3.05 -15.31 -1.02
CA LEU A 163 1.70 -14.85 -1.30
C LEU A 163 1.52 -14.49 -2.77
N ASP A 164 2.46 -13.73 -3.33
CA ASP A 164 2.38 -13.20 -4.69
C ASP A 164 3.75 -13.25 -5.38
N VAL A 165 3.72 -13.43 -6.69
CA VAL A 165 4.89 -13.34 -7.57
C VAL A 165 4.47 -12.61 -8.84
N ILE A 166 5.10 -11.48 -9.10
CA ILE A 166 4.87 -10.69 -10.31
C ILE A 166 6.15 -10.75 -11.15
N THR A 167 6.00 -11.09 -12.42
CA THR A 167 7.10 -11.25 -13.39
C THR A 167 6.88 -10.35 -14.60
N SER A 168 7.83 -10.29 -15.51
CA SER A 168 7.71 -9.60 -16.81
C SER A 168 6.52 -10.06 -17.66
N ASN A 169 5.94 -11.23 -17.38
CA ASN A 169 4.76 -11.77 -18.08
C ASN A 169 3.45 -11.48 -17.35
N SER A 170 3.49 -10.80 -16.20
CA SER A 170 2.29 -10.45 -15.45
C SER A 170 1.54 -9.30 -16.12
N PRO A 171 0.20 -9.23 -15.97
CA PRO A 171 -0.57 -8.11 -16.51
C PRO A 171 -0.32 -6.81 -15.73
N ASN A 172 -0.54 -5.67 -16.40
CA ASN A 172 -0.50 -4.33 -15.80
C ASN A 172 0.85 -3.98 -15.16
N LEU A 173 1.94 -4.31 -15.82
CA LEU A 173 3.28 -3.86 -15.44
C LEU A 173 3.34 -2.32 -15.44
N GLY A 174 4.19 -1.75 -14.56
CA GLY A 174 4.34 -0.31 -14.41
C GLY A 174 3.10 0.43 -13.89
N GLN A 175 2.15 -0.28 -13.30
CA GLN A 175 0.90 0.28 -12.76
C GLN A 175 0.59 -0.30 -11.37
N TRP A 176 0.00 0.51 -10.50
CA TRP A 176 -0.47 0.05 -9.21
C TRP A 176 -1.58 -1.00 -9.35
N ASN A 177 -1.39 -2.14 -8.72
CA ASN A 177 -2.34 -3.25 -8.67
C ASN A 177 -2.73 -3.54 -7.21
N SER A 178 -4.01 -3.52 -6.91
CA SER A 178 -4.53 -3.90 -5.59
C SER A 178 -4.57 -5.42 -5.44
N LYS A 179 -4.09 -5.91 -4.31
CA LYS A 179 -4.03 -7.32 -3.95
C LYS A 179 -4.71 -7.59 -2.62
N SER A 180 -5.26 -8.80 -2.47
CA SER A 180 -5.90 -9.25 -1.23
C SER A 180 -5.72 -10.75 -1.05
N PHE A 181 -5.25 -11.18 0.13
CA PHE A 181 -4.95 -12.58 0.44
C PHE A 181 -5.54 -12.99 1.78
N ASP A 182 -6.34 -14.08 1.81
CA ASP A 182 -6.76 -14.75 3.05
C ASP A 182 -5.54 -15.45 3.66
N LEU A 183 -4.96 -14.85 4.69
CA LEU A 183 -3.71 -15.30 5.30
C LEU A 183 -3.79 -16.70 5.89
N SER A 184 -4.98 -17.15 6.31
CA SER A 184 -5.19 -18.47 6.88
C SER A 184 -4.92 -19.62 5.90
N GLN A 185 -4.90 -19.32 4.59
CA GLN A 185 -4.62 -20.31 3.55
C GLN A 185 -3.13 -20.52 3.32
N TYR A 186 -2.28 -19.66 3.84
CA TYR A 186 -0.86 -19.64 3.55
C TYR A 186 0.01 -20.02 4.74
N ILE A 187 -0.38 -19.62 5.96
CA ILE A 187 0.46 -19.78 7.14
C ILE A 187 -0.37 -19.80 8.44
N SER A 188 0.14 -20.45 9.48
CA SER A 188 -0.44 -20.36 10.82
C SER A 188 -0.17 -19.00 11.43
N LEU A 189 -1.22 -18.31 11.87
CA LEU A 189 -1.16 -16.97 12.41
C LEU A 189 -0.70 -16.97 13.88
N ASN A 190 0.12 -15.98 14.25
CA ASN A 190 0.63 -15.80 15.60
C ASN A 190 0.93 -14.31 15.88
N ASN A 191 1.68 -14.02 16.94
CA ASN A 191 2.03 -12.66 17.35
C ASN A 191 3.37 -12.15 16.78
N THR A 192 3.98 -12.85 15.84
CA THR A 192 5.26 -12.47 15.22
C THR A 192 5.17 -12.44 13.69
N MET A 193 4.02 -12.01 13.18
CA MET A 193 3.82 -11.91 11.73
C MET A 193 4.60 -10.76 11.14
N GLN A 194 5.18 -10.99 9.96
CA GLN A 194 5.78 -9.93 9.12
C GLN A 194 5.52 -10.24 7.65
N ILE A 195 5.49 -9.21 6.80
CA ILE A 195 5.59 -9.38 5.36
C ILE A 195 6.99 -8.99 4.87
N ILE A 196 7.39 -9.63 3.77
CA ILE A 196 8.69 -9.44 3.14
C ILE A 196 8.43 -9.24 1.65
N ILE A 197 8.90 -8.13 1.11
CA ILE A 197 8.83 -7.82 -0.31
C ILE A 197 10.25 -7.82 -0.85
N GLU A 198 10.51 -8.65 -1.85
CA GLU A 198 11.84 -8.83 -2.41
C GLU A 198 11.80 -8.77 -3.93
N THR A 199 12.74 -8.04 -4.50
CA THR A 199 13.06 -8.08 -5.92
C THR A 199 14.57 -8.13 -6.10
N ALA A 200 15.02 -8.55 -7.27
CA ALA A 200 16.43 -8.69 -7.59
C ALA A 200 16.67 -8.56 -9.10
N ASP A 201 17.83 -8.06 -9.46
CA ASP A 201 18.50 -8.30 -10.72
C ASP A 201 19.88 -8.90 -10.43
N TRP A 202 20.15 -10.09 -10.96
CA TRP A 202 21.40 -10.80 -10.72
C TRP A 202 22.33 -10.81 -11.94
N ASP A 203 21.90 -10.20 -13.03
CA ASP A 203 22.57 -10.37 -14.33
C ASP A 203 23.45 -9.16 -14.69
N PHE A 204 24.61 -9.11 -14.07
CA PHE A 204 25.62 -8.04 -14.25
C PHE A 204 25.99 -7.70 -15.71
N LEU A 205 25.82 -8.62 -16.66
CA LEU A 205 26.20 -8.40 -18.05
C LEU A 205 25.02 -8.09 -18.98
N ASP A 206 23.83 -8.46 -18.58
CA ASP A 206 22.61 -8.39 -19.38
C ASP A 206 21.55 -7.43 -18.78
N GLY A 207 21.93 -6.65 -17.77
CA GLY A 207 21.16 -5.68 -16.96
C GLY A 207 19.72 -5.46 -17.41
N HIS A 208 18.77 -5.97 -16.63
CA HIS A 208 17.36 -5.67 -16.82
C HIS A 208 17.00 -4.41 -16.05
N TRP A 209 16.03 -3.68 -16.52
CA TRP A 209 15.44 -2.60 -15.75
C TRP A 209 14.41 -3.19 -14.78
N VAL A 210 14.83 -3.38 -13.54
CA VAL A 210 14.03 -4.00 -12.49
C VAL A 210 13.61 -2.94 -11.48
N GLU A 211 12.33 -2.60 -11.48
CA GLU A 211 11.78 -1.60 -10.57
C GLU A 211 10.47 -2.08 -9.95
N GLY A 212 10.19 -1.63 -8.72
CA GLY A 212 8.97 -1.98 -8.02
C GLY A 212 8.56 -0.96 -6.98
N GLY A 213 7.28 -0.97 -6.63
CA GLY A 213 6.73 -0.16 -5.56
C GLY A 213 5.69 -0.91 -4.75
N PHE A 214 5.58 -0.53 -3.49
CA PHE A 214 4.68 -1.13 -2.52
C PHE A 214 4.01 -0.04 -1.68
N ASP A 215 2.69 -0.13 -1.53
CA ASP A 215 1.90 0.89 -0.83
C ASP A 215 0.63 0.31 -0.19
N LYS A 216 0.06 1.06 0.75
CA LYS A 216 -1.21 0.75 1.42
C LYS A 216 -1.29 -0.64 2.04
N PHE A 217 -0.30 -0.97 2.86
CA PHE A 217 -0.39 -2.15 3.69
C PHE A 217 -1.58 -2.08 4.64
N GLU A 218 -2.43 -3.10 4.62
CA GLU A 218 -3.59 -3.18 5.52
C GLU A 218 -3.90 -4.62 5.91
N ILE A 219 -4.18 -4.85 7.19
CA ILE A 219 -4.76 -6.10 7.69
C ILE A 219 -6.24 -5.87 8.03
N THR A 220 -7.13 -6.54 7.32
CA THR A 220 -8.56 -6.52 7.61
C THR A 220 -9.04 -7.87 8.12
N SER A 221 -10.12 -7.88 8.87
CA SER A 221 -10.76 -9.11 9.36
C SER A 221 -11.84 -9.65 8.41
N GLN A 222 -11.98 -9.05 7.23
CA GLN A 222 -12.90 -9.48 6.17
C GLN A 222 -12.28 -9.16 4.82
N ALA A 223 -12.59 -9.99 3.81
CA ALA A 223 -12.20 -9.65 2.44
C ALA A 223 -12.79 -8.28 2.05
N PRO A 224 -12.07 -7.46 1.31
CA PRO A 224 -12.62 -6.24 0.75
C PRO A 224 -13.92 -6.59 0.03
N SER A 225 -15.00 -5.90 0.36
CA SER A 225 -16.21 -6.03 -0.45
C SER A 225 -15.84 -5.57 -1.85
N LEU A 226 -15.96 -6.46 -2.81
CA LEU A 226 -15.99 -6.04 -4.20
C LEU A 226 -17.10 -4.99 -4.26
N ILE A 227 -16.74 -3.72 -4.42
CA ILE A 227 -17.71 -2.70 -4.74
C ILE A 227 -18.24 -3.12 -6.10
N SER A 228 -19.35 -3.87 -6.10
CA SER A 228 -20.13 -3.97 -7.30
C SER A 228 -20.49 -2.51 -7.59
N ASN A 229 -20.09 -2.00 -8.75
CA ASN A 229 -20.64 -0.79 -9.29
C ASN A 229 -22.14 -1.04 -9.54
N THR A 230 -22.91 -1.11 -8.45
CA THR A 230 -24.35 -0.95 -8.56
C THR A 230 -24.53 0.45 -9.12
N PRO A 231 -25.28 0.59 -10.20
CA PRO A 231 -25.50 1.90 -10.81
C PRO A 231 -25.98 2.81 -9.68
N ASN A 232 -25.38 3.96 -9.59
CA ASN A 232 -25.65 4.99 -8.59
C ASN A 232 -27.15 5.35 -8.72
N THR A 233 -28.02 4.59 -8.08
CA THR A 233 -29.43 4.91 -7.94
C THR A 233 -29.43 6.13 -7.05
N LYS A 234 -29.79 7.24 -7.65
CA LYS A 234 -29.87 8.56 -7.02
C LYS A 234 -30.71 8.39 -5.75
N LYS A 235 -30.03 8.32 -4.60
CA LYS A 235 -30.73 8.21 -3.33
C LYS A 235 -31.54 9.48 -3.11
N GLU A 236 -32.84 9.34 -3.01
CA GLU A 236 -33.72 10.47 -2.71
C GLU A 236 -33.87 10.62 -1.19
N LEU A 237 -33.69 11.84 -0.72
CA LEU A 237 -33.88 12.17 0.70
C LEU A 237 -35.37 12.06 1.03
N ILE A 238 -35.74 11.07 1.86
CA ILE A 238 -37.12 10.85 2.30
C ILE A 238 -37.47 11.76 3.48
N LYS A 239 -36.56 11.89 4.46
CA LYS A 239 -36.87 12.52 5.72
C LYS A 239 -35.65 13.02 6.45
N VAL A 240 -35.79 14.12 7.18
CA VAL A 240 -34.84 14.61 8.17
C VAL A 240 -35.46 14.53 9.55
N VAL A 241 -34.79 13.91 10.50
CA VAL A 241 -35.30 13.70 11.85
C VAL A 241 -34.30 14.10 12.94
N ASP A 242 -34.81 14.47 14.11
CA ASP A 242 -33.99 14.69 15.31
C ASP A 242 -33.65 13.35 16.02
N LEU A 243 -32.90 13.41 17.12
CA LEU A 243 -32.53 12.27 17.97
C LEU A 243 -33.74 11.43 18.47
N LEU A 244 -34.94 11.98 18.51
CA LEU A 244 -36.15 11.31 18.93
C LEU A 244 -37.03 10.81 17.76
N GLY A 245 -36.47 10.87 16.51
CA GLY A 245 -37.19 10.44 15.32
C GLY A 245 -38.26 11.42 14.81
N ARG A 246 -38.39 12.61 15.39
CA ARG A 246 -39.36 13.62 14.96
C ARG A 246 -38.85 14.36 13.75
N THR A 247 -39.73 14.65 12.79
CA THR A 247 -39.37 15.45 11.61
C THR A 247 -38.81 16.81 12.05
N SER A 248 -37.63 17.16 11.53
CA SER A 248 -36.94 18.38 11.89
C SER A 248 -36.40 19.07 10.65
N ASN A 249 -36.35 20.40 10.67
CA ASN A 249 -35.61 21.19 9.69
C ASN A 249 -34.16 21.35 10.18
N PHE A 250 -33.25 21.65 9.22
CA PHE A 250 -31.88 21.93 9.56
C PHE A 250 -31.78 23.01 10.65
N LYS A 251 -31.04 22.71 11.73
CA LYS A 251 -30.72 23.64 12.80
C LYS A 251 -29.20 23.55 13.07
N VAL A 252 -28.55 24.69 13.13
CA VAL A 252 -27.14 24.80 13.51
C VAL A 252 -26.97 24.24 14.94
N ASN A 253 -25.92 23.47 15.18
CA ASN A 253 -25.59 22.82 16.45
C ASN A 253 -26.61 21.80 16.97
N SER A 254 -27.38 21.18 16.11
CA SER A 254 -28.30 20.10 16.47
C SER A 254 -27.94 18.82 15.72
N LEU A 255 -27.95 17.68 16.42
CA LEU A 255 -27.78 16.39 15.76
C LEU A 255 -29.06 16.02 15.02
N ILE A 256 -28.99 15.81 13.73
CA ILE A 256 -30.10 15.41 12.86
C ILE A 256 -29.68 14.24 11.97
N PHE A 257 -30.63 13.41 11.59
CA PHE A 257 -30.41 12.27 10.69
C PHE A 257 -31.13 12.50 9.37
N TYR A 258 -30.42 12.25 8.27
CA TYR A 258 -30.97 12.25 6.91
C TYR A 258 -31.30 10.82 6.53
N ILE A 259 -32.53 10.54 6.19
CA ILE A 259 -33.04 9.22 5.79
C ILE A 259 -33.28 9.25 4.28
N TYR A 260 -32.65 8.33 3.56
CA TYR A 260 -32.78 8.19 2.12
C TYR A 260 -33.53 6.89 1.79
N ASN A 261 -34.09 6.81 0.56
CA ASN A 261 -34.59 5.56 0.03
C ASN A 261 -33.42 4.59 -0.26
N ASP A 262 -33.67 3.32 -0.14
CA ASP A 262 -32.72 2.24 -0.49
C ASP A 262 -32.51 2.15 -2.02
#